data_d5fecb73118a9948fb03bcf6eea20385
#
_entry.id   d5fecb73118a9948fb03bcf6eea20385
#
_cell.length_a   1.000
_cell.length_b   1.000
_cell.length_c   1.000
_cell.angle_alpha   90.00
_cell.angle_beta   90.00
_cell.angle_gamma   90.00
#
_symmetry.space_group_name_H-M   'P 1'
#
loop_
_entity.id
_entity.type
_entity.pdbx_description
1 polymer ?
#
loop_
_entity_poly.entity_id
_entity_poly.type
_entity_poly.pdbx_seq_one_letter_code
_entity_poly.pdbx_strand_id
1 'polypeptide(L)'
;MKFPSKLALISSALLLSACALTPEQKAVQEAKRLRAEQALQVKLARQCDTEAAQLLHQQFNPPLSQTEQQKQEFEQRYAEKIGQPMFQACYKLALENYKAQEELEYMRQRYYWDDYPRWGWRRFCYSCW
;
A
#
# COMPACT_ATOMS: atom_id res chain seq x y z
N MET A 1 10.42 -27.01 -48.76
CA MET A 1 10.22 -25.59 -48.48
C MET A 1 10.85 -25.29 -47.11
N LYS A 2 11.99 -24.57 -47.08
CA LYS A 2 12.68 -24.19 -45.83
C LYS A 2 12.11 -22.87 -45.37
N PHE A 3 11.25 -22.86 -44.35
CA PHE A 3 10.80 -21.64 -43.71
C PHE A 3 11.98 -21.00 -42.96
N PRO A 4 12.24 -19.71 -43.12
CA PRO A 4 13.37 -19.07 -42.48
C PRO A 4 13.12 -18.95 -40.97
N SER A 5 13.84 -19.75 -40.22
CA SER A 5 13.85 -19.79 -38.73
C SER A 5 14.11 -18.45 -38.04
N LYS A 6 14.49 -17.41 -38.79
CA LYS A 6 14.78 -16.05 -38.28
C LYS A 6 13.53 -15.22 -38.05
N LEU A 7 12.39 -15.54 -38.67
CA LEU A 7 11.13 -14.78 -38.45
C LEU A 7 10.43 -15.15 -37.14
N ALA A 8 10.64 -16.37 -36.64
CA ALA A 8 10.03 -16.84 -35.39
C ALA A 8 10.63 -16.19 -34.15
N LEU A 9 11.92 -15.79 -34.18
CA LEU A 9 12.61 -15.16 -33.05
C LEU A 9 12.24 -13.69 -32.85
N ILE A 10 11.84 -12.98 -33.90
CA ILE A 10 11.44 -11.58 -33.84
C ILE A 10 10.04 -11.43 -33.25
N SER A 11 9.15 -12.41 -33.48
CA SER A 11 7.78 -12.39 -32.97
C SER A 11 7.71 -12.59 -31.44
N SER A 12 8.66 -13.33 -30.83
CA SER A 12 8.70 -13.59 -29.38
C SER A 12 9.19 -12.38 -28.57
N ALA A 13 10.05 -11.52 -29.14
CA ALA A 13 10.58 -10.34 -28.46
C ALA A 13 9.55 -9.22 -28.29
N LEU A 14 8.56 -9.13 -29.17
CA LEU A 14 7.50 -8.11 -29.13
C LEU A 14 6.44 -8.37 -28.05
N LEU A 15 6.29 -9.61 -27.60
CA LEU A 15 5.30 -9.97 -26.57
C LEU A 15 5.76 -9.67 -25.14
N LEU A 16 7.08 -9.52 -24.91
CA LEU A 16 7.64 -9.24 -23.59
C LEU A 16 7.60 -7.75 -23.20
N SER A 17 7.44 -6.86 -24.15
CA SER A 17 7.39 -5.41 -23.89
C SER A 17 6.00 -4.91 -23.46
N ALA A 18 4.95 -5.72 -23.56
CA ALA A 18 3.58 -5.32 -23.27
C ALA A 18 3.23 -5.25 -21.77
N CYS A 19 4.10 -5.74 -20.88
CA CYS A 19 3.85 -5.75 -19.44
C CYS A 19 4.65 -4.70 -18.64
N ALA A 20 5.47 -3.90 -19.30
CA ALA A 20 6.22 -2.84 -18.62
C ALA A 20 5.32 -1.60 -18.47
N LEU A 21 5.00 -1.25 -17.22
CA LEU A 21 4.33 0.01 -16.90
C LEU A 21 5.11 1.19 -17.48
N THR A 22 4.41 2.10 -18.13
CA THR A 22 5.02 3.34 -18.62
C THR A 22 5.53 4.19 -17.46
N PRO A 23 6.52 5.08 -17.67
CA PRO A 23 7.01 5.98 -16.63
C PRO A 23 5.88 6.79 -15.98
N GLU A 24 4.91 7.25 -16.76
CA GLU A 24 3.72 7.97 -16.28
C GLU A 24 2.84 7.10 -15.36
N GLN A 25 2.60 5.86 -15.76
CA GLN A 25 1.82 4.92 -14.93
C GLN A 25 2.52 4.61 -13.61
N LYS A 26 3.85 4.48 -13.61
CA LYS A 26 4.65 4.32 -12.39
C LYS A 26 4.51 5.53 -11.48
N ALA A 27 4.67 6.73 -12.01
CA ALA A 27 4.53 7.97 -11.25
C ALA A 27 3.14 8.11 -10.62
N VAL A 28 2.08 7.76 -11.35
CA VAL A 28 0.70 7.76 -10.84
C VAL A 28 0.51 6.72 -9.73
N GLN A 29 1.10 5.53 -9.87
CA GLN A 29 1.02 4.50 -8.83
C GLN A 29 1.78 4.92 -7.57
N GLU A 30 2.97 5.48 -7.70
CA GLU A 30 3.75 5.99 -6.58
C GLU A 30 3.02 7.12 -5.84
N ALA A 31 2.43 8.07 -6.58
CA ALA A 31 1.62 9.11 -6.00
C ALA A 31 0.39 8.57 -5.23
N LYS A 32 -0.28 7.56 -5.78
CA LYS A 32 -1.40 6.88 -5.09
C LYS A 32 -0.94 6.18 -3.82
N ARG A 33 0.19 5.47 -3.88
CA ARG A 33 0.76 4.79 -2.73
C ARG A 33 1.11 5.78 -1.63
N LEU A 34 1.82 6.87 -1.97
CA LEU A 34 2.19 7.90 -1.01
C LEU A 34 0.95 8.51 -0.33
N ARG A 35 -0.09 8.84 -1.10
CA ARG A 35 -1.34 9.36 -0.52
C ARG A 35 -2.03 8.36 0.40
N ALA A 36 -2.01 7.08 0.05
CA ALA A 36 -2.57 6.03 0.91
C ALA A 36 -1.79 5.88 2.23
N GLU A 37 -0.46 5.94 2.17
CA GLU A 37 0.40 5.91 3.35
C GLU A 37 0.16 7.14 4.25
N GLN A 38 0.06 8.33 3.69
CA GLN A 38 -0.26 9.57 4.42
C GLN A 38 -1.66 9.50 5.07
N ALA A 39 -2.66 9.02 4.33
CA ALA A 39 -4.01 8.83 4.86
C ALA A 39 -4.05 7.83 6.01
N LEU A 40 -3.28 6.73 5.92
CA LEU A 40 -3.13 5.76 6.99
C LEU A 40 -2.51 6.40 8.24
N GLN A 41 -1.43 7.16 8.08
CA GLN A 41 -0.78 7.86 9.21
C GLN A 41 -1.75 8.79 9.94
N VAL A 42 -2.53 9.59 9.19
CA VAL A 42 -3.57 10.45 9.76
C VAL A 42 -4.67 9.64 10.47
N LYS A 43 -5.08 8.51 9.88
CA LYS A 43 -6.07 7.61 10.50
C LYS A 43 -5.58 7.03 11.82
N LEU A 44 -4.33 6.60 11.89
CA LEU A 44 -3.73 6.06 13.11
C LEU A 44 -3.55 7.16 14.17
N ALA A 45 -3.08 8.33 13.77
CA ALA A 45 -2.94 9.49 14.68
C ALA A 45 -4.28 9.89 15.30
N ARG A 46 -5.38 9.83 14.53
CA ARG A 46 -6.73 10.16 15.00
C ARG A 46 -7.23 9.25 16.12
N GLN A 47 -6.72 8.04 16.23
CA GLN A 47 -7.05 7.14 17.33
C GLN A 47 -6.43 7.60 18.66
N CYS A 48 -5.38 8.40 18.59
CA CYS A 48 -4.63 8.87 19.76
C CYS A 48 -4.95 10.31 20.13
N ASP A 49 -4.93 11.21 19.16
CA ASP A 49 -5.17 12.65 19.35
C ASP A 49 -5.71 13.26 18.05
N THR A 50 -6.90 13.85 18.14
CA THR A 50 -7.56 14.45 16.98
C THR A 50 -6.82 15.68 16.46
N GLU A 51 -6.23 16.50 17.35
CA GLU A 51 -5.46 17.68 16.98
C GLU A 51 -4.15 17.28 16.28
N ALA A 52 -3.43 16.28 16.82
CA ALA A 52 -2.25 15.72 16.17
C ALA A 52 -2.57 15.17 14.77
N ALA A 53 -3.70 14.50 14.59
CA ALA A 53 -4.14 14.04 13.28
C ALA A 53 -4.43 15.17 12.29
N GLN A 54 -5.02 16.28 12.76
CA GLN A 54 -5.26 17.46 11.93
C GLN A 54 -3.94 18.13 11.51
N LEU A 55 -3.01 18.26 12.44
CA LEU A 55 -1.67 18.82 12.17
C LEU A 55 -0.90 17.92 11.17
N LEU A 56 -0.96 16.60 11.33
CA LEU A 56 -0.39 15.66 10.36
C LEU A 56 -1.03 15.79 8.97
N HIS A 57 -2.35 15.91 8.91
CA HIS A 57 -3.04 16.13 7.64
C HIS A 57 -2.62 17.45 6.97
N GLN A 58 -2.48 18.53 7.75
CA GLN A 58 -2.00 19.81 7.25
C GLN A 58 -0.55 19.75 6.79
N GLN A 59 0.31 19.00 7.49
CA GLN A 59 1.70 18.77 7.09
C GLN A 59 1.80 18.09 5.69
N PHE A 60 0.91 17.15 5.42
CA PHE A 60 0.87 16.46 4.11
C PHE A 60 0.17 17.28 3.01
N ASN A 61 -0.68 18.22 3.41
CA ASN A 61 -1.47 19.07 2.51
C ASN A 61 -1.34 20.54 2.95
N PRO A 62 -0.15 21.15 2.81
CA PRO A 62 0.05 22.52 3.22
C PRO A 62 -0.84 23.47 2.40
N PRO A 63 -1.44 24.50 3.01
CA PRO A 63 -2.18 25.53 2.27
C PRO A 63 -1.28 26.24 1.27
N LEU A 64 -1.86 26.61 0.12
CA LEU A 64 -1.13 27.25 -0.98
C LEU A 64 -0.59 28.64 -0.64
N SER A 65 -1.20 29.31 0.34
CA SER A 65 -0.80 30.64 0.78
C SER A 65 -0.69 30.66 2.31
N GLN A 66 0.54 30.68 2.81
CA GLN A 66 0.85 30.85 4.22
C GLN A 66 1.83 32.00 4.39
N THR A 67 1.65 32.83 5.40
CA THR A 67 2.67 33.78 5.85
C THR A 67 3.77 33.03 6.63
N GLU A 68 4.97 33.57 6.66
CA GLU A 68 6.07 33.01 7.45
C GLU A 68 5.71 32.85 8.93
N GLN A 69 4.93 33.78 9.46
CA GLN A 69 4.45 33.69 10.84
C GLN A 69 3.51 32.49 11.06
N GLN A 70 2.53 32.29 10.17
CA GLN A 70 1.61 31.15 10.21
C GLN A 70 2.35 29.80 10.09
N LYS A 71 3.39 29.78 9.28
CA LYS A 71 4.24 28.59 9.13
C LYS A 71 5.01 28.29 10.41
N GLN A 72 5.63 29.29 11.04
CA GLN A 72 6.33 29.11 12.30
C GLN A 72 5.40 28.67 13.43
N GLU A 73 4.21 29.28 13.56
CA GLU A 73 3.19 28.86 14.52
C GLU A 73 2.75 27.40 14.30
N PHE A 74 2.56 27.03 13.05
CA PHE A 74 2.23 25.64 12.70
C PHE A 74 3.36 24.67 13.08
N GLU A 75 4.61 24.97 12.74
CA GLU A 75 5.77 24.13 13.03
C GLU A 75 5.96 23.93 14.56
N GLN A 76 5.76 24.98 15.33
CA GLN A 76 5.82 24.89 16.80
C GLN A 76 4.72 23.99 17.36
N ARG A 77 3.47 24.22 16.97
CA ARG A 77 2.34 23.38 17.40
C ARG A 77 2.48 21.93 16.96
N TYR A 78 2.95 21.72 15.75
CA TYR A 78 3.22 20.39 15.21
C TYR A 78 4.28 19.66 16.03
N ALA A 79 5.43 20.30 16.25
CA ALA A 79 6.52 19.73 17.05
C ALA A 79 6.10 19.42 18.48
N GLU A 80 5.35 20.31 19.12
CA GLU A 80 4.84 20.12 20.49
C GLU A 80 3.89 18.91 20.55
N LYS A 81 2.91 18.83 19.68
CA LYS A 81 1.89 17.76 19.71
C LYS A 81 2.46 16.40 19.33
N ILE A 82 3.21 16.33 18.24
CA ILE A 82 3.81 15.07 17.77
C ILE A 82 4.94 14.61 18.71
N GLY A 83 5.61 15.57 19.38
CA GLY A 83 6.67 15.27 20.36
C GLY A 83 6.18 14.75 21.71
N GLN A 84 4.88 14.81 22.01
CA GLN A 84 4.34 14.35 23.30
C GLN A 84 4.57 12.86 23.50
N PRO A 85 5.18 12.42 24.61
CA PRO A 85 5.47 11.00 24.85
C PRO A 85 4.22 10.12 24.83
N MET A 86 3.09 10.63 25.33
CA MET A 86 1.82 9.92 25.34
C MET A 86 1.29 9.69 23.93
N PHE A 87 1.37 10.70 23.04
CA PHE A 87 0.99 10.57 21.66
C PHE A 87 1.88 9.54 20.94
N GLN A 88 3.19 9.63 21.12
CA GLN A 88 4.15 8.71 20.49
C GLN A 88 3.93 7.26 20.91
N ALA A 89 3.70 7.01 22.21
CA ALA A 89 3.41 5.67 22.73
C ALA A 89 2.10 5.11 22.15
N CYS A 90 1.04 5.92 22.14
CA CYS A 90 -0.24 5.54 21.54
C CYS A 90 -0.11 5.27 20.04
N TYR A 91 0.54 6.16 19.30
CA TYR A 91 0.72 6.03 17.85
C TYR A 91 1.51 4.77 17.49
N LYS A 92 2.58 4.47 18.24
CA LYS A 92 3.35 3.23 18.08
C LYS A 92 2.46 2.00 18.27
N LEU A 93 1.66 1.98 19.34
CA LEU A 93 0.73 0.88 19.61
C LEU A 93 -0.33 0.73 18.51
N ALA A 94 -0.89 1.85 18.03
CA ALA A 94 -1.86 1.86 16.93
C ALA A 94 -1.25 1.29 15.64
N LEU A 95 0.02 1.61 15.34
CA LEU A 95 0.74 1.09 14.19
C LEU A 95 1.03 -0.41 14.33
N GLU A 96 1.43 -0.87 15.51
CA GLU A 96 1.66 -2.30 15.78
C GLU A 96 0.36 -3.11 15.64
N ASN A 97 -0.75 -2.61 16.17
CA ASN A 97 -2.06 -3.23 16.01
C ASN A 97 -2.49 -3.29 14.54
N TYR A 98 -2.27 -2.22 13.78
CA TYR A 98 -2.57 -2.20 12.35
C TYR A 98 -1.79 -3.28 11.60
N LYS A 99 -0.47 -3.38 11.85
CA LYS A 99 0.38 -4.41 11.22
C LYS A 99 -0.06 -5.84 11.59
N ALA A 100 -0.41 -6.06 12.85
CA ALA A 100 -0.91 -7.36 13.29
C ALA A 100 -2.24 -7.74 12.60
N GLN A 101 -3.14 -6.77 12.41
CA GLN A 101 -4.39 -6.98 11.67
C GLN A 101 -4.14 -7.31 10.19
N GLU A 102 -3.24 -6.60 9.53
CA GLU A 102 -2.84 -6.87 8.14
C GLU A 102 -2.25 -8.28 7.99
N GLU A 103 -1.40 -8.70 8.93
CA GLU A 103 -0.80 -10.03 8.93
C GLU A 103 -1.87 -11.13 9.13
N LEU A 104 -2.82 -10.93 10.05
CA LEU A 104 -3.94 -11.84 10.26
C LEU A 104 -4.84 -11.95 9.01
N GLU A 105 -5.11 -10.82 8.34
CA GLU A 105 -5.89 -10.78 7.10
C GLU A 105 -5.16 -11.54 5.99
N TYR A 106 -3.85 -11.33 5.85
CA TYR A 106 -3.02 -12.05 4.89
C TYR A 106 -3.01 -13.57 5.15
N MET A 107 -2.86 -13.99 6.43
CA MET A 107 -2.92 -15.40 6.81
C MET A 107 -4.29 -16.00 6.52
N ARG A 108 -5.38 -15.26 6.82
CA ARG A 108 -6.75 -15.69 6.53
C ARG A 108 -6.97 -15.90 5.04
N GLN A 109 -6.50 -14.97 4.19
CA GLN A 109 -6.59 -15.11 2.75
C GLN A 109 -5.82 -16.34 2.25
N ARG A 110 -4.60 -16.57 2.74
CA ARG A 110 -3.82 -17.78 2.39
C ARG A 110 -4.55 -19.06 2.77
N TYR A 111 -5.10 -19.10 3.99
CA TYR A 111 -5.83 -20.27 4.46
C TYR A 111 -7.06 -20.56 3.59
N TYR A 112 -7.77 -19.53 3.13
CA TYR A 112 -8.90 -19.69 2.21
C TYR A 112 -8.50 -20.27 0.85
N TRP A 113 -7.32 -19.95 0.35
CA TRP A 113 -6.81 -20.48 -0.92
C TRP A 113 -6.25 -21.90 -0.78
N ASP A 114 -5.63 -22.24 0.34
CA ASP A 114 -5.10 -23.59 0.60
C ASP A 114 -6.22 -24.59 0.96
N ASP A 115 -7.31 -24.13 1.55
CA ASP A 115 -8.46 -24.95 1.96
C ASP A 115 -9.56 -25.03 0.88
N TYR A 116 -9.32 -24.42 -0.29
CA TYR A 116 -10.19 -24.66 -1.44
C TYR A 116 -10.03 -26.13 -1.82
N PRO A 117 -11.05 -26.98 -1.57
CA PRO A 117 -10.88 -28.40 -1.71
C PRO A 117 -10.48 -28.71 -3.14
N ARG A 118 -9.33 -29.34 -3.33
CA ARG A 118 -8.92 -30.05 -4.56
C ARG A 118 -9.91 -31.18 -4.89
N TRP A 119 -11.18 -30.95 -4.65
CA TRP A 119 -12.25 -31.93 -4.82
C TRP A 119 -12.58 -32.17 -6.28
N GLY A 120 -12.03 -31.38 -7.21
CA GLY A 120 -12.30 -31.51 -8.64
C GLY A 120 -11.57 -32.66 -9.34
N TRP A 121 -10.44 -33.14 -8.83
CA TRP A 121 -9.58 -34.07 -9.59
C TRP A 121 -9.51 -35.49 -9.03
N ARG A 122 -10.07 -35.79 -7.87
CA ARG A 122 -10.08 -37.15 -7.31
C ARG A 122 -11.36 -37.94 -7.60
N ARG A 123 -12.34 -37.42 -8.32
CA ARG A 123 -13.58 -38.14 -8.65
C ARG A 123 -13.60 -38.80 -10.01
N PHE A 124 -12.49 -38.83 -10.74
CA PHE A 124 -12.42 -39.52 -12.03
C PHE A 124 -11.63 -40.84 -12.00
N CYS A 125 -11.48 -41.46 -10.84
CA CYS A 125 -11.09 -42.86 -10.78
C CYS A 125 -12.25 -43.72 -10.31
N TYR A 126 -13.39 -43.63 -11.01
CA TYR A 126 -14.43 -44.63 -10.92
C TYR A 126 -14.16 -45.62 -12.07
N SER A 127 -13.58 -46.74 -11.73
CA SER A 127 -13.24 -47.92 -12.53
C SER A 127 -11.75 -48.08 -12.82
N CYS A 128 -10.94 -48.30 -11.79
CA CYS A 128 -9.76 -49.15 -11.93
C CYS A 128 -10.13 -50.52 -11.33
N TRP A 129 -10.67 -51.36 -12.18
CA TRP A 129 -10.69 -52.81 -11.99
C TRP A 129 -9.49 -53.40 -12.74
#